data_4ef6a685868b706d2db363d1bc05b00c
#
_entry.id   4ef6a685868b706d2db363d1bc05b00c
#
_cell.length_a   1.000
_cell.length_b   1.000
_cell.length_c   1.000
_cell.angle_alpha   90.00
_cell.angle_beta   90.00
_cell.angle_gamma   90.00
#
_symmetry.space_group_name_H-M   'P 1'
#
loop_
_entity.id
_entity.type
_entity.pdbx_description
1 polymer ?
#
loop_
_entity_poly.entity_id
_entity_poly.type
_entity_poly.pdbx_seq_one_letter_code
_entity_poly.pdbx_strand_id
1 'polypeptide(L)'
;FHCGVALIDNFTGQSKLFEFRYENNNIHNSTAFDELERFISIYNPSETIFIHNYEKPYKIHDIINFIGLNSDKIHSIYLSDDTELSKQARNCENDNFQKELFQQIFSIADYNFFMQNTQMDIYIHSAYAYCFLLNFITQHNRHLLKCISEPKYEKTCDNVHLANHCIRQLNIINTEQSMN
;
A
#
# COMPACT_ATOMS: atom_id res chain seq x y z
N PHE A 1 -3.36 13.73 6.12
CA PHE A 1 -3.15 12.30 6.37
C PHE A 1 -1.92 11.80 5.61
N HIS A 2 -1.40 10.65 6.04
CA HIS A 2 -0.28 9.96 5.42
C HIS A 2 -0.77 8.60 4.95
N CYS A 3 -0.31 8.15 3.81
CA CYS A 3 -0.61 6.83 3.28
C CYS A 3 0.67 6.16 2.79
N GLY A 4 1.06 5.09 3.46
CA GLY A 4 2.14 4.22 3.04
C GLY A 4 1.60 2.97 2.36
N VAL A 5 2.21 2.58 1.28
CA VAL A 5 1.81 1.44 0.46
C VAL A 5 3.00 0.51 0.26
N ALA A 6 2.75 -0.78 0.42
CA ALA A 6 3.69 -1.83 0.05
C ALA A 6 3.00 -2.85 -0.85
N LEU A 7 3.69 -3.29 -1.87
CA LEU A 7 3.21 -4.29 -2.82
C LEU A 7 4.28 -5.35 -3.03
N ILE A 8 3.86 -6.60 -3.11
CA ILE A 8 4.69 -7.74 -3.48
C ILE A 8 4.02 -8.49 -4.62
N ASP A 9 4.75 -8.68 -5.69
CA ASP A 9 4.36 -9.57 -6.77
C ASP A 9 4.82 -10.99 -6.44
N ASN A 10 3.86 -11.86 -6.18
CA ASN A 10 4.12 -13.25 -5.78
C ASN A 10 4.76 -14.10 -6.88
N PHE A 11 4.68 -13.70 -8.15
CA PHE A 11 5.27 -14.44 -9.26
C PHE A 11 6.73 -14.08 -9.49
N THR A 12 7.06 -12.78 -9.38
CA THR A 12 8.42 -12.29 -9.65
C THR A 12 9.23 -12.06 -8.38
N GLY A 13 8.59 -12.01 -7.21
CA GLY A 13 9.21 -11.64 -5.95
C GLY A 13 9.55 -10.15 -5.83
N GLN A 14 9.17 -9.33 -6.80
CA GLN A 14 9.46 -7.90 -6.77
C GLN A 14 8.59 -7.19 -5.73
N SER A 15 9.24 -6.33 -4.96
CA SER A 15 8.58 -5.50 -3.95
C SER A 15 8.65 -4.03 -4.33
N LYS A 16 7.54 -3.32 -4.14
CA LYS A 16 7.42 -1.88 -4.39
C LYS A 16 6.91 -1.18 -3.15
N LEU A 17 7.47 -0.02 -2.89
CA LEU A 17 7.06 0.89 -1.82
C LEU A 17 6.60 2.21 -2.43
N PHE A 18 5.58 2.80 -1.83
CA PHE A 18 5.08 4.09 -2.21
C PHE A 18 4.50 4.80 -0.97
N GLU A 19 4.72 6.09 -0.85
CA GLU A 19 4.14 6.89 0.23
C GLU A 19 3.77 8.26 -0.32
N PHE A 20 2.61 8.75 0.11
CA PHE A 20 2.22 10.12 -0.16
C PHE A 20 1.61 10.76 1.08
N ARG A 21 1.71 12.08 1.12
CA ARG A 21 1.17 12.91 2.18
C ARG A 21 0.16 13.89 1.58
N TYR A 22 -0.97 14.01 2.23
CA TYR A 22 -1.98 14.98 1.88
C TYR A 22 -2.18 15.96 3.06
N GLU A 23 -1.87 17.22 2.83
CA GLU A 23 -1.84 18.22 3.90
C GLU A 23 -3.22 18.79 4.25
N ASN A 24 -4.18 18.67 3.34
CA ASN A 24 -5.52 19.20 3.54
C ASN A 24 -6.37 18.18 4.32
N ASN A 25 -6.94 18.60 5.46
CA ASN A 25 -7.80 17.72 6.28
C ASN A 25 -9.14 17.37 5.64
N ASN A 26 -9.43 17.89 4.44
CA ASN A 26 -10.66 17.58 3.72
C ASN A 26 -10.50 16.32 2.86
N ILE A 27 -10.76 15.17 3.47
CA ILE A 27 -10.76 13.85 2.81
C ILE A 27 -11.79 13.76 1.66
N HIS A 28 -12.77 14.67 1.64
CA HIS A 28 -13.76 14.74 0.57
C HIS A 28 -13.27 15.49 -0.68
N ASN A 29 -12.03 15.99 -0.67
CA ASN A 29 -11.44 16.53 -1.88
C ASN A 29 -11.18 15.39 -2.87
N SER A 30 -11.73 15.51 -4.07
CA SER A 30 -11.62 14.50 -5.13
C SER A 30 -10.18 14.13 -5.53
N THR A 31 -9.19 15.00 -5.21
CA THR A 31 -7.78 14.77 -5.54
C THR A 31 -6.97 14.14 -4.40
N ALA A 32 -7.59 13.92 -3.23
CA ALA A 32 -6.88 13.47 -2.04
C ALA A 32 -6.24 12.08 -2.19
N PHE A 33 -6.81 11.24 -3.05
CA PHE A 33 -6.40 9.86 -3.25
C PHE A 33 -5.94 9.56 -4.70
N ASP A 34 -5.76 10.57 -5.54
CA ASP A 34 -5.36 10.40 -6.94
C ASP A 34 -4.05 9.62 -7.07
N GLU A 35 -3.09 9.86 -6.18
CA GLU A 35 -1.82 9.14 -6.16
C GLU A 35 -1.99 7.65 -5.81
N LEU A 36 -2.91 7.34 -4.89
CA LEU A 36 -3.22 5.96 -4.53
C LEU A 36 -4.00 5.26 -5.64
N GLU A 37 -4.99 5.93 -6.25
CA GLU A 37 -5.72 5.44 -7.41
C GLU A 37 -4.76 5.11 -8.55
N ARG A 38 -3.80 6.00 -8.83
CA ARG A 38 -2.77 5.79 -9.84
C ARG A 38 -1.96 4.53 -9.56
N PHE A 39 -1.47 4.37 -8.34
CA PHE A 39 -0.69 3.20 -7.95
C PHE A 39 -1.50 1.90 -8.13
N ILE A 40 -2.73 1.89 -7.64
CA ILE A 40 -3.66 0.76 -7.78
C ILE A 40 -3.93 0.44 -9.26
N SER A 41 -4.16 1.46 -10.09
CA SER A 41 -4.42 1.26 -11.53
C SER A 41 -3.23 0.67 -12.29
N ILE A 42 -2.00 1.01 -11.89
CA ILE A 42 -0.78 0.48 -12.51
C ILE A 42 -0.57 -0.98 -12.14
N TYR A 43 -0.70 -1.31 -10.85
CA TYR A 43 -0.32 -2.62 -10.33
C TYR A 43 -1.49 -3.60 -10.22
N ASN A 44 -2.72 -3.13 -10.21
CA ASN A 44 -3.96 -3.90 -10.15
C ASN A 44 -3.88 -5.10 -9.17
N PRO A 45 -3.71 -4.85 -7.86
CA PRO A 45 -3.47 -5.90 -6.88
C PRO A 45 -4.64 -6.90 -6.81
N SER A 46 -4.33 -8.19 -6.70
CA SER A 46 -5.33 -9.25 -6.58
C SER A 46 -5.96 -9.31 -5.20
N GLU A 47 -5.21 -8.94 -4.17
CA GLU A 47 -5.67 -8.86 -2.77
C GLU A 47 -5.07 -7.62 -2.12
N THR A 48 -5.82 -6.99 -1.22
CA THR A 48 -5.39 -5.77 -0.53
C THR A 48 -5.70 -5.86 0.95
N ILE A 49 -4.70 -5.54 1.78
CA ILE A 49 -4.90 -5.33 3.21
C ILE A 49 -4.91 -3.82 3.44
N PHE A 50 -6.01 -3.32 3.96
CA PHE A 50 -6.23 -1.91 4.21
C PHE A 50 -6.21 -1.63 5.72
N ILE A 51 -5.09 -1.08 6.21
CA ILE A 51 -4.89 -0.76 7.63
C ILE A 51 -5.19 0.72 7.83
N HIS A 52 -6.05 1.04 8.80
CA HIS A 52 -6.49 2.41 9.02
C HIS A 52 -6.80 2.71 10.49
N ASN A 53 -6.84 4.00 10.80
CA ASN A 53 -7.25 4.52 12.09
C ASN A 53 -8.53 5.38 12.03
N TYR A 54 -9.31 5.27 10.96
CA TYR A 54 -10.59 6.00 10.82
C TYR A 54 -11.68 5.34 11.65
N GLU A 55 -12.27 6.06 12.57
CA GLU A 55 -13.36 5.58 13.44
C GLU A 55 -14.69 5.34 12.72
N LYS A 56 -14.90 5.98 11.55
CA LYS A 56 -16.17 5.94 10.83
C LYS A 56 -16.10 5.03 9.61
N PRO A 57 -16.79 3.87 9.63
CA PRO A 57 -16.71 2.86 8.55
C PRO A 57 -17.05 3.39 7.16
N TYR A 58 -18.03 4.32 7.03
CA TYR A 58 -18.44 4.84 5.74
C TYR A 58 -17.33 5.58 4.98
N LYS A 59 -16.40 6.21 5.69
CA LYS A 59 -15.26 6.88 5.05
C LYS A 59 -14.32 5.91 4.34
N ILE A 60 -14.18 4.72 4.87
CA ILE A 60 -13.35 3.66 4.27
C ILE A 60 -13.98 3.17 2.96
N HIS A 61 -15.29 2.94 2.95
CA HIS A 61 -16.01 2.55 1.74
C HIS A 61 -15.90 3.60 0.63
N ASP A 62 -16.01 4.87 0.98
CA ASP A 62 -15.85 5.96 0.02
C ASP A 62 -14.44 5.98 -0.58
N ILE A 63 -13.41 5.78 0.25
CA ILE A 63 -12.02 5.70 -0.22
C ILE A 63 -11.84 4.48 -1.14
N ILE A 64 -12.29 3.30 -0.73
CA ILE A 64 -12.18 2.06 -1.49
C ILE A 64 -12.84 2.20 -2.87
N ASN A 65 -14.04 2.77 -2.91
CA ASN A 65 -14.77 3.01 -4.15
C ASN A 65 -14.06 4.02 -5.06
N PHE A 66 -13.50 5.08 -4.47
CA PHE A 66 -12.77 6.10 -5.22
C PHE A 66 -11.53 5.54 -5.89
N ILE A 67 -10.71 4.77 -5.17
CA ILE A 67 -9.48 4.18 -5.68
C ILE A 67 -9.69 2.97 -6.59
N GLY A 68 -10.94 2.55 -6.78
CA GLY A 68 -11.29 1.49 -7.73
C GLY A 68 -10.90 0.07 -7.30
N LEU A 69 -10.70 -0.16 -6.00
CA LEU A 69 -10.44 -1.50 -5.48
C LEU A 69 -11.72 -2.32 -5.43
N ASN A 70 -11.59 -3.62 -5.76
CA ASN A 70 -12.70 -4.55 -5.60
C ASN A 70 -12.91 -4.88 -4.11
N SER A 71 -14.07 -4.49 -3.57
CA SER A 71 -14.42 -4.68 -2.16
C SER A 71 -14.32 -6.13 -1.67
N ASP A 72 -14.57 -7.12 -2.53
CA ASP A 72 -14.56 -8.54 -2.18
C ASP A 72 -13.15 -9.09 -1.89
N LYS A 73 -12.12 -8.32 -2.25
CA LYS A 73 -10.70 -8.70 -2.09
C LYS A 73 -9.94 -7.80 -1.12
N ILE A 74 -10.66 -7.09 -0.27
CA ILE A 74 -10.08 -6.17 0.71
C ILE A 74 -10.28 -6.71 2.11
N HIS A 75 -9.16 -6.82 2.83
CA HIS A 75 -9.13 -7.10 4.25
C HIS A 75 -8.90 -5.79 5.01
N SER A 76 -9.94 -5.27 5.64
CA SER A 76 -9.85 -4.03 6.42
C SER A 76 -9.45 -4.32 7.86
N ILE A 77 -8.44 -3.60 8.36
CA ILE A 77 -7.94 -3.70 9.72
C ILE A 77 -8.02 -2.31 10.37
N TYR A 78 -8.82 -2.20 11.43
CA TYR A 78 -8.87 -0.98 12.23
C TYR A 78 -7.84 -1.04 13.36
N LEU A 79 -6.91 -0.08 13.39
CA LEU A 79 -5.78 -0.09 14.31
C LEU A 79 -6.16 -0.04 15.79
N SER A 80 -7.30 0.56 16.14
CA SER A 80 -7.76 0.65 17.53
C SER A 80 -8.50 -0.58 18.02
N ASP A 81 -8.79 -1.55 17.15
CA ASP A 81 -9.40 -2.82 17.57
C ASP A 81 -8.43 -3.66 18.41
N ASP A 82 -8.99 -4.53 19.23
CA ASP A 82 -8.21 -5.50 20.03
C ASP A 82 -8.07 -6.87 19.33
N THR A 83 -8.05 -6.87 18.01
CA THR A 83 -7.82 -8.08 17.20
C THR A 83 -6.33 -8.42 17.14
N GLU A 84 -6.01 -9.66 16.85
CA GLU A 84 -4.63 -10.11 16.68
C GLU A 84 -3.93 -9.36 15.51
N LEU A 85 -4.65 -9.16 14.41
CA LEU A 85 -4.12 -8.42 13.24
C LEU A 85 -3.85 -6.94 13.57
N SER A 86 -4.71 -6.31 14.36
CA SER A 86 -4.49 -4.92 14.80
C SER A 86 -3.29 -4.79 15.73
N LYS A 87 -3.07 -5.78 16.61
CA LYS A 87 -1.85 -5.84 17.46
C LYS A 87 -0.60 -6.02 16.61
N GLN A 88 -0.64 -6.89 15.62
CA GLN A 88 0.46 -7.10 14.69
C GLN A 88 0.75 -5.83 13.87
N ALA A 89 -0.28 -5.12 13.40
CA ALA A 89 -0.12 -3.87 12.67
C ALA A 89 0.56 -2.80 13.54
N ARG A 90 0.12 -2.63 14.79
CA ARG A 90 0.78 -1.71 15.74
C ARG A 90 2.22 -2.11 16.05
N ASN A 91 2.51 -3.42 16.13
CA ASN A 91 3.86 -3.90 16.39
C ASN A 91 4.84 -3.56 15.25
N CYS A 92 4.32 -3.40 14.02
CA CYS A 92 5.13 -2.99 12.87
C CYS A 92 5.64 -1.54 12.96
N GLU A 93 5.13 -0.73 13.88
CA GLU A 93 5.66 0.61 14.18
C GLU A 93 6.92 0.55 15.08
N ASN A 94 7.23 -0.61 15.64
CA ASN A 94 8.39 -0.81 16.52
C ASN A 94 9.65 -1.10 15.71
N ASP A 95 10.64 -0.21 15.84
CA ASP A 95 11.93 -0.32 15.11
C ASP A 95 12.68 -1.64 15.37
N ASN A 96 12.64 -2.15 16.59
CA ASN A 96 13.30 -3.42 16.92
C ASN A 96 12.62 -4.59 16.19
N PHE A 97 11.30 -4.60 16.13
CA PHE A 97 10.55 -5.62 15.42
C PHE A 97 10.82 -5.58 13.91
N GLN A 98 10.83 -4.38 13.32
CA GLN A 98 11.19 -4.21 11.90
C GLN A 98 12.60 -4.73 11.63
N LYS A 99 13.56 -4.33 12.47
CA LYS A 99 14.96 -4.75 12.34
C LYS A 99 15.10 -6.26 12.37
N GLU A 100 14.50 -6.93 13.35
CA GLU A 100 14.54 -8.39 13.48
C GLU A 100 13.91 -9.07 12.25
N LEU A 101 12.73 -8.61 11.82
CA LEU A 101 12.03 -9.19 10.68
C LEU A 101 12.81 -9.00 9.37
N PHE A 102 13.30 -7.80 9.08
CA PHE A 102 14.04 -7.52 7.85
C PHE A 102 15.38 -8.25 7.82
N GLN A 103 16.10 -8.30 8.95
CA GLN A 103 17.36 -9.07 9.04
C GLN A 103 17.12 -10.56 8.82
N GLN A 104 16.05 -11.11 9.35
CA GLN A 104 15.70 -12.52 9.16
C GLN A 104 15.38 -12.85 7.70
N ILE A 105 14.66 -11.96 6.98
CA ILE A 105 14.20 -12.23 5.62
C ILE A 105 15.31 -11.96 4.60
N PHE A 106 16.01 -10.83 4.71
CA PHE A 106 16.98 -10.37 3.71
C PHE A 106 18.43 -10.64 4.09
N SER A 107 18.70 -11.30 5.24
CA SER A 107 20.06 -11.57 5.72
C SER A 107 20.96 -10.33 5.77
N ILE A 108 20.42 -9.21 6.24
CA ILE A 108 21.02 -7.89 6.20
C ILE A 108 22.17 -7.81 7.20
N ALA A 109 23.37 -7.42 6.75
CA ALA A 109 24.53 -7.18 7.62
C ALA A 109 24.47 -5.81 8.32
N ASP A 110 24.05 -4.78 7.58
CA ASP A 110 23.87 -3.41 8.08
C ASP A 110 22.43 -2.92 7.86
N TYR A 111 21.67 -2.86 8.95
CA TYR A 111 20.28 -2.44 8.93
C TYR A 111 20.11 -0.97 8.52
N ASN A 112 20.98 -0.08 8.97
CA ASN A 112 20.88 1.33 8.65
C ASN A 112 21.11 1.58 7.15
N PHE A 113 22.11 0.90 6.60
CA PHE A 113 22.37 0.96 5.16
C PHE A 113 21.19 0.42 4.34
N PHE A 114 20.59 -0.69 4.79
CA PHE A 114 19.38 -1.24 4.14
C PHE A 114 18.23 -0.25 4.15
N MET A 115 17.92 0.37 5.29
CA MET A 115 16.86 1.37 5.41
C MET A 115 17.08 2.57 4.49
N GLN A 116 18.31 3.08 4.40
CA GLN A 116 18.67 4.18 3.50
C GLN A 116 18.60 3.77 2.03
N ASN A 117 19.10 2.60 1.67
CA ASN A 117 19.08 2.12 0.28
C ASN A 117 17.66 1.91 -0.24
N THR A 118 16.75 1.48 0.62
CA THR A 118 15.33 1.26 0.31
C THR A 118 14.47 2.50 0.55
N GLN A 119 15.04 3.59 1.07
CA GLN A 119 14.39 4.85 1.44
C GLN A 119 13.31 4.70 2.53
N MET A 120 13.32 3.60 3.27
CA MET A 120 12.37 3.35 4.36
C MET A 120 12.64 4.21 5.60
N ASP A 121 13.83 4.75 5.73
CA ASP A 121 14.20 5.76 6.74
C ASP A 121 13.49 7.11 6.54
N ILE A 122 13.12 7.43 5.30
CA ILE A 122 12.40 8.65 4.92
C ILE A 122 10.89 8.39 4.86
N TYR A 123 10.50 7.27 4.27
CA TYR A 123 9.11 6.88 4.00
C TYR A 123 8.62 5.84 5.01
N ILE A 124 8.45 6.29 6.26
CA ILE A 124 8.20 5.42 7.41
C ILE A 124 6.88 4.66 7.34
N HIS A 125 5.82 5.25 6.75
CA HIS A 125 4.52 4.57 6.64
C HIS A 125 4.55 3.46 5.59
N SER A 126 5.33 3.62 4.53
CA SER A 126 5.57 2.52 3.57
C SER A 126 6.41 1.41 4.19
N ALA A 127 7.36 1.74 5.09
CA ALA A 127 8.10 0.75 5.85
C ALA A 127 7.19 -0.05 6.80
N TYR A 128 6.23 0.60 7.48
CA TYR A 128 5.23 -0.06 8.32
C TYR A 128 4.34 -1.00 7.50
N ALA A 129 3.84 -0.53 6.36
CA ALA A 129 3.04 -1.34 5.45
C ALA A 129 3.82 -2.56 4.94
N TYR A 130 5.10 -2.39 4.60
CA TYR A 130 5.96 -3.48 4.15
C TYR A 130 6.27 -4.47 5.26
N CYS A 131 6.59 -3.99 6.45
CA CYS A 131 6.80 -4.82 7.63
C CYS A 131 5.57 -5.70 7.91
N PHE A 132 4.37 -5.10 7.89
CA PHE A 132 3.13 -5.85 8.08
C PHE A 132 2.93 -6.90 6.99
N LEU A 133 3.11 -6.54 5.73
CA LEU A 133 2.93 -7.45 4.59
C LEU A 133 3.89 -8.66 4.67
N LEU A 134 5.15 -8.43 4.99
CA LEU A 134 6.14 -9.50 5.19
C LEU A 134 5.81 -10.39 6.39
N ASN A 135 5.39 -9.79 7.51
CA ASN A 135 4.95 -10.56 8.68
C ASN A 135 3.72 -11.42 8.35
N PHE A 136 2.76 -10.87 7.64
CA PHE A 136 1.57 -11.59 7.18
C PHE A 136 1.97 -12.79 6.28
N ILE A 137 2.85 -12.58 5.30
CA ILE A 137 3.36 -13.65 4.43
C ILE A 137 4.14 -14.70 5.25
N THR A 138 4.92 -14.28 6.24
CA THR A 138 5.66 -15.20 7.12
C THR A 138 4.74 -16.18 7.84
N GLN A 139 3.57 -15.72 8.23
CA GLN A 139 2.58 -16.54 8.95
C GLN A 139 1.75 -17.44 8.03
N HIS A 140 1.43 -16.96 6.82
CA HIS A 140 0.52 -17.66 5.92
C HIS A 140 1.20 -18.48 4.83
N ASN A 141 2.32 -17.99 4.29
CA ASN A 141 3.04 -18.67 3.20
C ASN A 141 4.56 -18.38 3.23
N ARG A 142 5.24 -18.99 4.17
CA ARG A 142 6.67 -18.79 4.40
C ARG A 142 7.57 -19.11 3.19
N HIS A 143 7.11 -19.95 2.27
CA HIS A 143 7.87 -20.31 1.09
C HIS A 143 8.07 -19.14 0.13
N LEU A 144 7.12 -18.20 0.08
CA LEU A 144 7.23 -17.00 -0.76
C LEU A 144 8.39 -16.10 -0.34
N LEU A 145 8.74 -16.05 0.93
CA LEU A 145 9.81 -15.18 1.43
C LEU A 145 11.16 -15.41 0.74
N LYS A 146 11.43 -16.65 0.29
CA LYS A 146 12.69 -16.99 -0.37
C LYS A 146 12.84 -16.33 -1.75
N CYS A 147 11.74 -15.92 -2.36
CA CYS A 147 11.72 -15.32 -3.69
C CYS A 147 11.61 -13.78 -3.61
N ILE A 148 11.31 -13.22 -2.43
CA ILE A 148 11.10 -11.78 -2.29
C ILE A 148 12.44 -11.05 -2.35
N SER A 149 12.54 -10.08 -3.26
CA SER A 149 13.69 -9.19 -3.40
C SER A 149 13.55 -7.97 -2.48
N GLU A 150 14.67 -7.30 -2.22
CA GLU A 150 14.67 -6.01 -1.54
C GLU A 150 13.69 -5.02 -2.22
N PRO A 151 12.96 -4.24 -1.44
CA PRO A 151 11.94 -3.36 -2.00
C PRO A 151 12.57 -2.17 -2.73
N LYS A 152 11.86 -1.69 -3.76
CA LYS A 152 12.21 -0.47 -4.48
C LYS A 152 11.14 0.58 -4.24
N TYR A 153 11.57 1.77 -3.87
CA TYR A 153 10.65 2.90 -3.73
C TYR A 153 10.22 3.41 -5.12
N GLU A 154 8.92 3.49 -5.31
CA GLU A 154 8.31 4.01 -6.54
C GLU A 154 8.24 5.53 -6.42
N LYS A 155 9.04 6.23 -7.21
CA LYS A 155 8.95 7.69 -7.31
C LYS A 155 7.72 8.05 -8.12
N THR A 156 7.07 9.15 -7.77
CA THR A 156 6.06 9.79 -8.62
C THR A 156 6.70 10.00 -10.00
N CYS A 157 6.20 9.30 -11.01
CA CYS A 157 6.80 9.36 -12.34
C CYS A 157 6.67 10.77 -12.90
N ASP A 158 7.71 11.24 -13.63
CA ASP A 158 7.67 12.46 -14.44
C ASP A 158 6.67 12.38 -15.63
N ASN A 159 5.99 11.25 -15.76
CA ASN A 159 4.98 11.03 -16.78
C ASN A 159 3.63 11.60 -16.35
N VAL A 160 2.95 12.27 -17.26
CA VAL A 160 1.57 12.72 -17.05
C VAL A 160 0.66 11.50 -16.98
N HIS A 161 0.13 11.22 -15.80
CA HIS A 161 -0.88 10.21 -15.61
C HIS A 161 -2.26 10.86 -15.62
N LEU A 162 -3.14 10.37 -16.47
CA LEU A 162 -4.55 10.77 -16.45
C LEU A 162 -5.28 9.90 -15.44
N ALA A 163 -5.79 10.53 -14.40
CA ALA A 163 -6.66 9.85 -13.44
C ALA A 163 -7.93 9.35 -14.15
N ASN A 164 -8.52 8.25 -13.67
CA ASN A 164 -9.68 7.61 -14.31
C ASN A 164 -10.87 8.57 -14.46
N HIS A 165 -11.05 9.49 -13.52
CA HIS A 165 -12.10 10.51 -13.63
C HIS A 165 -11.81 11.52 -14.75
N CYS A 166 -10.55 11.90 -14.99
CA CYS A 166 -10.15 12.76 -16.10
C CYS A 166 -10.38 12.07 -17.44
N ILE A 167 -10.06 10.79 -17.55
CA ILE A 167 -10.30 9.98 -18.76
C ILE A 167 -11.78 9.96 -19.10
N ARG A 168 -12.63 9.79 -18.09
CA ARG A 168 -14.11 9.82 -18.24
C ARG A 168 -14.63 11.21 -18.60
N GLN A 169 -14.17 12.26 -17.92
CA GLN A 169 -14.58 13.65 -18.17
C GLN A 169 -14.13 14.17 -19.54
N LEU A 170 -12.94 13.78 -19.98
CA LEU A 170 -12.40 14.15 -21.29
C LEU A 170 -12.89 13.26 -22.42
N ASN A 171 -13.73 12.25 -22.10
CA ASN A 171 -14.28 11.30 -23.07
C ASN A 171 -13.22 10.63 -23.97
N ILE A 172 -12.03 10.37 -23.40
CA ILE A 172 -10.90 9.78 -24.13
C ILE A 172 -11.15 8.31 -24.46
N ILE A 173 -12.00 7.64 -23.66
CA ILE A 173 -12.46 6.27 -23.92
C ILE A 173 -13.93 6.36 -24.34
N ASN A 174 -14.21 6.03 -25.58
CA ASN A 174 -15.57 5.84 -26.05
C ASN A 174 -16.19 4.65 -25.31
N THR A 175 -17.02 4.90 -24.34
CA THR A 175 -17.94 3.90 -23.78
C THR A 175 -19.18 3.78 -24.66
N GLU A 176 -19.00 3.63 -25.97
CA GLU A 176 -20.03 3.08 -26.84
C GLU A 176 -20.11 1.58 -26.64
N GLN A 177 -20.69 1.14 -25.54
CA GLN A 177 -21.47 -0.08 -25.53
C GLN A 177 -22.95 0.35 -25.61
N SER A 178 -23.34 0.64 -26.85
CA SER A 178 -24.54 0.12 -27.50
C SER A 178 -25.63 -0.35 -26.54
N MET A 179 -26.65 0.46 -26.44
CA MET A 179 -28.01 -0.08 -26.39
C MET A 179 -28.25 -0.91 -27.67
N ASN A 180 -28.43 -2.19 -27.50
CA ASN A 180 -29.22 -3.10 -28.31
C ASN A 180 -29.86 -4.12 -27.39
#